data_61862fb2f4600a8f3af21aa57124e14f
#
_entry.id   61862fb2f4600a8f3af21aa57124e14f
#
_cell.length_a   1.000
_cell.length_b   1.000
_cell.length_c   1.000
_cell.angle_alpha   90.00
_cell.angle_beta   90.00
_cell.angle_gamma   90.00
#
_symmetry.space_group_name_H-M   'P 1'
#
loop_
_entity.id
_entity.type
_entity.pdbx_description
1 polymer ?
#
loop_
_entity_poly.entity_id
_entity_poly.type
_entity_poly.pdbx_seq_one_letter_code
_entity_poly.pdbx_strand_id
1 'polypeptide(L)'
;MRPGTRRRSEPRSEKLSEQIARQVLHDIEDQKLTPGTQLPAESAMCERFNVGKASVREAMRILEINGLISIRTGSGGGPVVGSTDGRGYGSMSTLHFQSMGATLRDLMNARTALEPILAAQAAAQPGTEAGEALRASLECSLHVSRTDSLRFASSNSDFHAVLYSVSGNPILALMARALRDIWSVRVESVMLPEGERHEVESAHKRITDAVEQHDSQEAERQVREHLEFYREFCEENYPHILSDVVEWW
;
A
#
# COMPACT_ATOMS: atom_id res chain seq x y z
N MET A 1 43.32 -34.20 1.12
CA MET A 1 42.08 -33.54 1.56
C MET A 1 41.33 -33.11 0.32
N ARG A 2 40.27 -33.84 -0.10
CA ARG A 2 39.50 -33.55 -1.32
C ARG A 2 38.41 -32.52 -0.99
N PRO A 3 38.18 -31.45 -1.77
CA PRO A 3 37.12 -30.50 -1.52
C PRO A 3 35.79 -31.14 -1.81
N GLY A 4 34.87 -31.10 -0.84
CA GLY A 4 33.52 -31.60 -0.94
C GLY A 4 32.72 -30.79 -1.97
N THR A 5 32.20 -31.47 -2.96
CA THR A 5 31.23 -30.95 -3.93
C THR A 5 29.97 -30.51 -3.20
N ARG A 6 29.75 -29.19 -3.12
CA ARG A 6 28.43 -28.63 -2.74
C ARG A 6 27.37 -29.18 -3.72
N ARG A 7 26.49 -30.06 -3.24
CA ARG A 7 25.26 -30.41 -3.96
C ARG A 7 24.51 -29.11 -4.23
N ARG A 8 24.37 -28.75 -5.52
CA ARG A 8 23.35 -27.80 -5.97
C ARG A 8 22.03 -28.39 -5.52
N SER A 9 21.26 -27.66 -4.70
CA SER A 9 19.87 -28.00 -4.40
C SER A 9 19.12 -28.00 -5.73
N GLU A 10 18.56 -29.15 -6.10
CA GLU A 10 17.63 -29.23 -7.23
C GLU A 10 16.50 -28.21 -7.00
N PRO A 11 16.04 -27.51 -8.04
CA PRO A 11 14.91 -26.61 -7.91
C PRO A 11 13.73 -27.44 -7.37
N ARG A 12 13.17 -26.98 -6.24
CA ARG A 12 12.03 -27.60 -5.58
C ARG A 12 10.91 -27.68 -6.62
N SER A 13 10.42 -28.88 -6.94
CA SER A 13 9.28 -29.07 -7.84
C SER A 13 8.15 -28.16 -7.34
N GLU A 14 7.72 -27.25 -8.19
CA GLU A 14 6.64 -26.32 -7.89
C GLU A 14 5.36 -27.12 -7.60
N LYS A 15 4.67 -26.77 -6.52
CA LYS A 15 3.42 -27.46 -6.17
C LYS A 15 2.34 -27.14 -7.19
N LEU A 16 1.49 -28.12 -7.47
CA LEU A 16 0.38 -27.98 -8.43
C LEU A 16 -0.51 -26.76 -8.09
N SER A 17 -0.75 -26.49 -6.81
CA SER A 17 -1.52 -25.31 -6.36
C SER A 17 -0.84 -23.99 -6.69
N GLU A 18 0.49 -23.93 -6.63
CA GLU A 18 1.26 -22.73 -7.00
C GLU A 18 1.20 -22.48 -8.52
N GLN A 19 1.24 -23.54 -9.33
CA GLN A 19 1.08 -23.46 -10.79
C GLN A 19 -0.31 -22.95 -11.17
N ILE A 20 -1.36 -23.47 -10.53
CA ILE A 20 -2.74 -23.02 -10.74
C ILE A 20 -2.89 -21.53 -10.33
N ALA A 21 -2.37 -21.14 -9.17
CA ALA A 21 -2.42 -19.76 -8.70
C ALA A 21 -1.74 -18.80 -9.70
N ARG A 22 -0.58 -19.17 -10.21
CA ARG A 22 0.13 -18.40 -11.23
C ARG A 22 -0.67 -18.29 -12.54
N GLN A 23 -1.29 -19.39 -12.97
CA GLN A 23 -2.10 -19.35 -14.19
C GLN A 23 -3.34 -18.46 -14.02
N VAL A 24 -3.99 -18.49 -12.87
CA VAL A 24 -5.12 -17.58 -12.58
C VAL A 24 -4.66 -16.13 -12.57
N LEU A 25 -3.48 -15.83 -12.02
CA LEU A 25 -2.91 -14.48 -12.06
C LEU A 25 -2.65 -14.02 -13.50
N HIS A 26 -2.05 -14.85 -14.34
CA HIS A 26 -1.87 -14.55 -15.77
C HIS A 26 -3.21 -14.33 -16.48
N ASP A 27 -4.24 -15.12 -16.17
CA ASP A 27 -5.57 -14.90 -16.74
C ASP A 27 -6.16 -13.52 -16.37
N ILE A 28 -5.95 -13.09 -15.11
CA ILE A 28 -6.38 -11.77 -14.65
C ILE A 28 -5.64 -10.67 -15.43
N GLU A 29 -4.33 -10.81 -15.63
CA GLU A 29 -3.50 -9.86 -16.36
C GLU A 29 -3.85 -9.83 -17.87
N ASP A 30 -3.89 -10.98 -18.53
CA ASP A 30 -4.13 -11.11 -19.97
C ASP A 30 -5.51 -10.58 -20.38
N GLN A 31 -6.53 -10.87 -19.54
CA GLN A 31 -7.90 -10.40 -19.75
C GLN A 31 -8.15 -9.00 -19.20
N LYS A 32 -7.14 -8.37 -18.56
CA LYS A 32 -7.24 -7.04 -17.92
C LYS A 32 -8.43 -6.94 -16.97
N LEU A 33 -8.65 -8.00 -16.17
CA LEU A 33 -9.78 -8.04 -15.23
C LEU A 33 -9.57 -7.00 -14.13
N THR A 34 -10.60 -6.22 -13.85
CA THR A 34 -10.57 -5.17 -12.84
C THR A 34 -10.98 -5.69 -11.46
N PRO A 35 -10.59 -5.02 -10.36
CA PRO A 35 -11.02 -5.35 -9.01
C PRO A 35 -12.54 -5.51 -8.91
N GLY A 36 -12.98 -6.56 -8.22
CA GLY A 36 -14.40 -6.92 -8.08
C GLY A 36 -14.96 -7.81 -9.22
N THR A 37 -14.20 -8.03 -10.31
CA THR A 37 -14.61 -8.95 -11.36
C THR A 37 -14.68 -10.37 -10.83
N GLN A 38 -15.80 -11.05 -11.10
CA GLN A 38 -16.00 -12.45 -10.71
C GLN A 38 -15.10 -13.38 -11.51
N LEU A 39 -14.35 -14.24 -10.81
CA LEU A 39 -13.56 -15.30 -11.41
C LEU A 39 -14.42 -16.57 -11.60
N PRO A 40 -13.98 -17.52 -12.44
CA PRO A 40 -14.67 -18.80 -12.61
C PRO A 40 -14.88 -19.52 -11.27
N ALA A 41 -16.02 -20.21 -11.14
CA ALA A 41 -16.32 -21.01 -9.96
C ALA A 41 -15.33 -22.18 -9.79
N GLU A 42 -15.20 -22.68 -8.56
CA GLU A 42 -14.30 -23.80 -8.20
C GLU A 42 -14.46 -25.00 -9.13
N SER A 43 -15.71 -25.37 -9.46
CA SER A 43 -16.00 -26.50 -10.37
C SER A 43 -15.43 -26.27 -11.77
N ALA A 44 -15.63 -25.10 -12.33
CA ALA A 44 -15.11 -24.74 -13.65
C ALA A 44 -13.58 -24.71 -13.68
N MET A 45 -12.94 -24.26 -12.58
CA MET A 45 -11.49 -24.31 -12.45
C MET A 45 -10.97 -25.76 -12.35
N CYS A 46 -11.69 -26.65 -11.62
CA CYS A 46 -11.33 -28.07 -11.55
C CYS A 46 -11.35 -28.72 -12.92
N GLU A 47 -12.37 -28.46 -13.72
CA GLU A 47 -12.49 -28.97 -15.09
C GLU A 47 -11.39 -28.41 -15.99
N ARG A 48 -11.20 -27.09 -15.98
CA ARG A 48 -10.19 -26.39 -16.81
C ARG A 48 -8.77 -26.89 -16.56
N PHE A 49 -8.39 -27.01 -15.28
CA PHE A 49 -7.05 -27.46 -14.91
C PHE A 49 -6.89 -28.96 -14.80
N ASN A 50 -7.97 -29.71 -14.95
CA ASN A 50 -8.04 -31.19 -14.79
C ASN A 50 -7.46 -31.63 -13.43
N VAL A 51 -7.94 -31.00 -12.34
CA VAL A 51 -7.45 -31.22 -10.95
C VAL A 51 -8.61 -31.38 -9.98
N GLY A 52 -8.30 -31.94 -8.79
CA GLY A 52 -9.26 -32.03 -7.70
C GLY A 52 -9.48 -30.68 -6.98
N LYS A 53 -10.64 -30.57 -6.31
CA LYS A 53 -11.04 -29.38 -5.54
C LYS A 53 -9.99 -28.92 -4.53
N ALA A 54 -9.27 -29.83 -3.89
CA ALA A 54 -8.25 -29.49 -2.90
C ALA A 54 -7.14 -28.61 -3.50
N SER A 55 -6.67 -28.91 -4.72
CA SER A 55 -5.63 -28.15 -5.39
C SER A 55 -6.13 -26.75 -5.80
N VAL A 56 -7.39 -26.65 -6.28
CA VAL A 56 -7.99 -25.34 -6.62
C VAL A 56 -8.19 -24.50 -5.37
N ARG A 57 -8.72 -25.07 -4.28
CA ARG A 57 -8.90 -24.32 -3.02
C ARG A 57 -7.59 -23.80 -2.45
N GLU A 58 -6.54 -24.62 -2.49
CA GLU A 58 -5.23 -24.18 -2.03
C GLU A 58 -4.65 -23.07 -2.95
N ALA A 59 -4.84 -23.16 -4.25
CA ALA A 59 -4.46 -22.10 -5.18
C ALA A 59 -5.23 -20.79 -4.89
N MET A 60 -6.54 -20.86 -4.67
CA MET A 60 -7.34 -19.69 -4.31
C MET A 60 -6.90 -19.10 -2.97
N ARG A 61 -6.58 -19.94 -1.98
CA ARG A 61 -6.07 -19.50 -0.70
C ARG A 61 -4.72 -18.76 -0.82
N ILE A 62 -3.81 -19.26 -1.67
CA ILE A 62 -2.54 -18.59 -1.96
C ILE A 62 -2.83 -17.17 -2.49
N LEU A 63 -3.72 -17.03 -3.47
CA LEU A 63 -4.06 -15.72 -4.04
C LEU A 63 -4.78 -14.80 -3.05
N GLU A 64 -5.67 -15.36 -2.23
CA GLU A 64 -6.44 -14.62 -1.22
C GLU A 64 -5.53 -14.07 -0.11
N ILE A 65 -4.62 -14.89 0.45
CA ILE A 65 -3.67 -14.46 1.49
C ILE A 65 -2.78 -13.32 0.96
N ASN A 66 -2.44 -13.34 -0.33
CA ASN A 66 -1.65 -12.28 -0.95
C ASN A 66 -2.51 -11.08 -1.41
N GLY A 67 -3.82 -11.07 -1.14
CA GLY A 67 -4.71 -9.96 -1.47
C GLY A 67 -5.04 -9.81 -2.97
N LEU A 68 -4.64 -10.79 -3.79
CA LEU A 68 -4.85 -10.76 -5.24
C LEU A 68 -6.28 -11.12 -5.64
N ILE A 69 -6.97 -11.86 -4.76
CA ILE A 69 -8.40 -12.15 -4.86
C ILE A 69 -9.06 -12.03 -3.49
N SER A 70 -10.38 -12.00 -3.45
CA SER A 70 -11.17 -12.22 -2.25
C SER A 70 -12.28 -13.23 -2.50
N ILE A 71 -12.72 -13.94 -1.45
CA ILE A 71 -13.80 -14.93 -1.58
C ILE A 71 -15.10 -14.31 -1.02
N ARG A 72 -16.07 -14.07 -1.91
CA ARG A 72 -17.42 -13.65 -1.50
C ARG A 72 -18.24 -14.86 -1.07
N THR A 73 -18.89 -14.76 0.08
CA THR A 73 -19.81 -15.78 0.59
C THR A 73 -21.24 -15.56 0.12
N GLY A 74 -22.06 -16.61 0.14
CA GLY A 74 -23.49 -16.54 -0.19
C GLY A 74 -23.85 -17.04 -1.60
N SER A 75 -25.15 -16.91 -1.94
CA SER A 75 -25.68 -17.31 -3.24
C SER A 75 -25.10 -16.40 -4.35
N GLY A 76 -24.40 -16.99 -5.31
CA GLY A 76 -23.65 -16.23 -6.33
C GLY A 76 -22.28 -15.75 -5.86
N GLY A 77 -21.81 -16.19 -4.68
CA GLY A 77 -20.47 -15.94 -4.18
C GLY A 77 -19.39 -16.68 -4.97
N GLY A 78 -18.15 -16.55 -4.54
CA GLY A 78 -16.98 -17.16 -5.16
C GLY A 78 -15.79 -16.20 -5.21
N PRO A 79 -14.70 -16.60 -5.89
CA PRO A 79 -13.52 -15.76 -5.99
C PRO A 79 -13.79 -14.55 -6.89
N VAL A 80 -13.33 -13.40 -6.45
CA VAL A 80 -13.35 -12.13 -7.20
C VAL A 80 -11.95 -11.53 -7.21
N VAL A 81 -11.59 -10.82 -8.28
CA VAL A 81 -10.32 -10.09 -8.36
C VAL A 81 -10.22 -9.11 -7.19
N GLY A 82 -9.14 -9.18 -6.45
CA GLY A 82 -8.83 -8.31 -5.33
C GLY A 82 -8.48 -6.90 -5.78
N SER A 83 -8.42 -5.97 -4.83
CA SER A 83 -7.88 -4.65 -5.12
C SER A 83 -6.35 -4.70 -5.00
N THR A 84 -5.66 -3.99 -5.90
CA THR A 84 -4.20 -3.81 -5.84
C THR A 84 -3.82 -2.65 -4.92
N ASP A 85 -4.62 -2.41 -3.87
CA ASP A 85 -4.45 -1.30 -2.93
C ASP A 85 -3.31 -1.47 -1.92
N GLY A 86 -2.61 -2.59 -1.99
CA GLY A 86 -1.47 -2.86 -1.10
C GLY A 86 -1.81 -3.51 0.23
N ARG A 87 -3.08 -3.69 0.59
CA ARG A 87 -3.48 -4.25 1.89
C ARG A 87 -2.91 -5.65 2.14
N GLY A 88 -2.98 -6.54 1.15
CA GLY A 88 -2.40 -7.89 1.26
C GLY A 88 -0.89 -7.83 1.50
N TYR A 89 -0.19 -6.99 0.75
CA TYR A 89 1.25 -6.77 0.92
C TYR A 89 1.56 -6.13 2.29
N GLY A 90 0.78 -5.15 2.73
CA GLY A 90 0.91 -4.50 4.04
C GLY A 90 0.72 -5.50 5.18
N SER A 91 -0.34 -6.31 5.14
CA SER A 91 -0.61 -7.33 6.17
C SER A 91 0.52 -8.37 6.26
N MET A 92 1.03 -8.86 5.13
CA MET A 92 2.17 -9.78 5.11
C MET A 92 3.44 -9.11 5.64
N SER A 93 3.71 -7.87 5.23
CA SER A 93 4.87 -7.11 5.70
C SER A 93 4.84 -6.88 7.21
N THR A 94 3.66 -6.63 7.78
CA THR A 94 3.47 -6.41 9.21
C THR A 94 3.89 -7.63 10.04
N LEU A 95 3.59 -8.86 9.58
CA LEU A 95 4.07 -10.08 10.24
C LEU A 95 5.61 -10.12 10.34
N HIS A 96 6.30 -9.74 9.26
CA HIS A 96 7.75 -9.70 9.26
C HIS A 96 8.29 -8.56 10.15
N PHE A 97 7.70 -7.37 10.07
CA PHE A 97 8.09 -6.23 10.91
C PHE A 97 7.93 -6.55 12.40
N GLN A 98 6.79 -7.16 12.78
CA GLN A 98 6.57 -7.61 14.14
C GLN A 98 7.62 -8.65 14.60
N SER A 99 7.93 -9.63 13.76
CA SER A 99 8.94 -10.65 14.07
C SER A 99 10.35 -10.09 14.24
N MET A 100 10.63 -8.94 13.63
CA MET A 100 11.91 -8.22 13.74
C MET A 100 11.91 -7.24 14.92
N GLY A 101 10.77 -7.02 15.59
CA GLY A 101 10.61 -6.02 16.63
C GLY A 101 10.66 -4.59 16.10
N ALA A 102 10.33 -4.38 14.82
CA ALA A 102 10.28 -3.04 14.23
C ALA A 102 9.22 -2.19 14.91
N THR A 103 9.55 -0.94 15.19
CA THR A 103 8.69 0.00 15.89
C THR A 103 7.95 0.94 14.94
N LEU A 104 6.94 1.66 15.46
CA LEU A 104 6.28 2.72 14.71
C LEU A 104 7.24 3.87 14.36
N ARG A 105 8.30 4.08 15.16
CA ARG A 105 9.41 4.99 14.83
C ARG A 105 10.17 4.54 13.58
N ASP A 106 10.49 3.26 13.47
CA ASP A 106 11.17 2.70 12.29
C ASP A 106 10.28 2.83 11.04
N LEU A 107 8.98 2.61 11.21
CA LEU A 107 7.99 2.79 10.14
C LEU A 107 7.95 4.26 9.66
N MET A 108 7.92 5.22 10.58
CA MET A 108 7.95 6.65 10.24
C MET A 108 9.25 7.03 9.54
N ASN A 109 10.39 6.55 10.02
CA ASN A 109 11.69 6.79 9.38
C ASN A 109 11.72 6.24 7.94
N ALA A 110 11.13 5.05 7.72
CA ALA A 110 11.02 4.46 6.38
C ALA A 110 10.14 5.31 5.45
N ARG A 111 9.03 5.86 5.95
CA ARG A 111 8.16 6.79 5.21
C ARG A 111 8.90 8.08 4.86
N THR A 112 9.59 8.70 5.81
CA THR A 112 10.37 9.92 5.60
C THR A 112 11.51 9.72 4.59
N ALA A 113 12.03 8.50 4.45
CA ALA A 113 13.03 8.19 3.44
C ALA A 113 12.43 7.94 2.04
N LEU A 114 11.23 7.31 1.97
CA LEU A 114 10.65 6.84 0.71
C LEU A 114 9.73 7.85 0.03
N GLU A 115 8.85 8.51 0.80
CA GLU A 115 7.79 9.37 0.23
C GLU A 115 8.33 10.61 -0.49
N PRO A 116 9.41 11.29 -0.03
CA PRO A 116 10.01 12.40 -0.79
C PRO A 116 10.46 12.00 -2.20
N ILE A 117 10.99 10.78 -2.36
CA ILE A 117 11.41 10.25 -3.67
C ILE A 117 10.19 10.13 -4.61
N LEU A 118 9.05 9.65 -4.07
CA LEU A 118 7.81 9.54 -4.86
C LEU A 118 7.27 10.91 -5.27
N ALA A 119 7.40 11.92 -4.41
CA ALA A 119 7.01 13.29 -4.75
C ALA A 119 7.88 13.88 -5.86
N ALA A 120 9.21 13.69 -5.79
CA ALA A 120 10.11 14.09 -6.85
C ALA A 120 9.78 13.40 -8.18
N GLN A 121 9.46 12.10 -8.14
CA GLN A 121 9.05 11.34 -9.31
C GLN A 121 7.70 11.81 -9.86
N ALA A 122 6.73 12.16 -9.00
CA ALA A 122 5.45 12.71 -9.42
C ALA A 122 5.62 14.05 -10.16
N ALA A 123 6.46 14.95 -9.63
CA ALA A 123 6.79 16.21 -10.27
C ALA A 123 7.54 16.03 -11.61
N ALA A 124 8.30 14.95 -11.75
CA ALA A 124 9.02 14.63 -12.99
C ALA A 124 8.13 14.01 -14.07
N GLN A 125 6.87 13.64 -13.77
CA GLN A 125 5.97 13.08 -14.78
C GLN A 125 5.66 14.14 -15.85
N PRO A 126 5.59 13.75 -17.13
CA PRO A 126 5.18 14.66 -18.20
C PRO A 126 3.68 14.95 -18.12
N GLY A 127 3.26 16.12 -18.59
CA GLY A 127 1.85 16.51 -18.62
C GLY A 127 1.37 17.10 -17.30
N THR A 128 0.07 17.35 -17.19
CA THR A 128 -0.56 18.02 -16.05
C THR A 128 -1.29 17.05 -15.11
N GLU A 129 -1.43 15.79 -15.50
CA GLU A 129 -2.30 14.80 -14.85
C GLU A 129 -1.94 14.54 -13.39
N ALA A 130 -0.62 14.56 -13.07
CA ALA A 130 -0.15 14.35 -11.71
C ALA A 130 -0.56 15.52 -10.79
N GLY A 131 -0.35 16.74 -11.24
CA GLY A 131 -0.75 17.96 -10.52
C GLY A 131 -2.26 18.07 -10.38
N GLU A 132 -3.01 17.83 -11.46
CA GLU A 132 -4.48 17.84 -11.47
C GLU A 132 -5.09 16.83 -10.49
N ALA A 133 -4.54 15.61 -10.44
CA ALA A 133 -4.99 14.59 -9.50
C ALA A 133 -4.75 15.00 -8.03
N LEU A 134 -3.59 15.57 -7.71
CA LEU A 134 -3.28 16.08 -6.38
C LEU A 134 -4.17 17.28 -6.03
N ARG A 135 -4.39 18.20 -6.98
CA ARG A 135 -5.27 19.35 -6.79
C ARG A 135 -6.70 18.91 -6.48
N ALA A 136 -7.25 17.95 -7.22
CA ALA A 136 -8.58 17.40 -6.97
C ALA A 136 -8.68 16.75 -5.59
N SER A 137 -7.64 16.00 -5.16
CA SER A 137 -7.57 15.41 -3.82
C SER A 137 -7.54 16.47 -2.72
N LEU A 138 -6.74 17.53 -2.91
CA LEU A 138 -6.66 18.67 -1.99
C LEU A 138 -8.01 19.38 -1.86
N GLU A 139 -8.70 19.67 -2.96
CA GLU A 139 -10.00 20.31 -2.96
C GLU A 139 -11.06 19.48 -2.24
N CYS A 140 -11.08 18.16 -2.46
CA CYS A 140 -11.94 17.25 -1.69
C CYS A 140 -11.67 17.35 -0.19
N SER A 141 -10.40 17.46 0.22
CA SER A 141 -10.01 17.55 1.63
C SER A 141 -10.45 18.86 2.29
N LEU A 142 -10.44 19.97 1.58
CA LEU A 142 -10.86 21.29 2.09
C LEU A 142 -12.35 21.36 2.44
N HIS A 143 -13.19 20.50 1.85
CA HIS A 143 -14.61 20.38 2.18
C HIS A 143 -14.87 19.51 3.43
N VAL A 144 -13.84 18.84 3.93
CA VAL A 144 -13.94 18.01 5.15
C VAL A 144 -13.89 18.93 6.37
N SER A 145 -14.81 18.70 7.31
CA SER A 145 -14.83 19.49 8.55
C SER A 145 -13.52 19.31 9.34
N ARG A 146 -12.81 20.39 9.59
CA ARG A 146 -11.58 20.38 10.43
C ARG A 146 -11.84 19.92 11.86
N THR A 147 -13.09 19.97 12.30
CA THR A 147 -13.52 19.51 13.64
C THR A 147 -13.72 17.99 13.70
N ASP A 148 -13.89 17.32 12.55
CA ASP A 148 -14.03 15.86 12.47
C ASP A 148 -12.66 15.20 12.25
N SER A 149 -12.08 14.70 13.33
CA SER A 149 -10.74 14.09 13.33
C SER A 149 -10.64 12.86 12.44
N LEU A 150 -11.68 12.02 12.39
CA LEU A 150 -11.66 10.79 11.58
C LEU A 150 -11.69 11.11 10.08
N ARG A 151 -12.55 12.06 9.69
CA ARG A 151 -12.60 12.51 8.30
C ARG A 151 -11.33 13.21 7.88
N PHE A 152 -10.73 14.02 8.78
CA PHE A 152 -9.44 14.65 8.52
C PHE A 152 -8.34 13.60 8.29
N ALA A 153 -8.24 12.59 9.17
CA ALA A 153 -7.27 11.51 9.02
C ALA A 153 -7.45 10.72 7.71
N SER A 154 -8.70 10.42 7.33
CA SER A 154 -9.00 9.77 6.05
C SER A 154 -8.56 10.62 4.87
N SER A 155 -8.94 11.90 4.84
CA SER A 155 -8.59 12.85 3.79
C SER A 155 -7.07 13.03 3.63
N ASN A 156 -6.35 13.13 4.75
CA ASN A 156 -4.88 13.17 4.78
C ASN A 156 -4.30 11.88 4.16
N SER A 157 -4.83 10.74 4.53
CA SER A 157 -4.43 9.44 3.99
C SER A 157 -4.68 9.34 2.48
N ASP A 158 -5.81 9.87 2.00
CA ASP A 158 -6.16 9.86 0.59
C ASP A 158 -5.22 10.73 -0.26
N PHE A 159 -4.78 11.89 0.24
CA PHE A 159 -3.79 12.73 -0.44
C PHE A 159 -2.48 11.99 -0.71
N HIS A 160 -1.93 11.34 0.31
CA HIS A 160 -0.70 10.54 0.14
C HIS A 160 -0.91 9.36 -0.82
N ALA A 161 -2.08 8.72 -0.81
CA ALA A 161 -2.40 7.65 -1.76
C ALA A 161 -2.39 8.14 -3.21
N VAL A 162 -2.92 9.33 -3.47
CA VAL A 162 -2.89 9.96 -4.79
C VAL A 162 -1.44 10.26 -5.18
N LEU A 163 -0.66 10.90 -4.29
CA LEU A 163 0.76 11.22 -4.54
C LEU A 163 1.55 9.97 -4.99
N TYR A 164 1.35 8.84 -4.30
CA TYR A 164 2.03 7.60 -4.69
C TYR A 164 1.57 7.09 -6.05
N SER A 165 0.27 7.18 -6.35
CA SER A 165 -0.28 6.67 -7.61
C SER A 165 0.22 7.41 -8.84
N VAL A 166 0.51 8.72 -8.70
CA VAL A 166 0.97 9.58 -9.80
C VAL A 166 2.49 9.66 -9.91
N SER A 167 3.24 8.95 -9.05
CA SER A 167 4.71 8.95 -9.08
C SER A 167 5.32 8.25 -10.31
N GLY A 168 4.54 7.44 -11.03
CA GLY A 168 5.02 6.64 -12.16
C GLY A 168 5.84 5.40 -11.76
N ASN A 169 6.01 5.11 -10.47
CA ASN A 169 6.73 3.94 -9.97
C ASN A 169 5.82 3.02 -9.14
N PRO A 170 5.16 2.02 -9.78
CA PRO A 170 4.18 1.19 -9.11
C PRO A 170 4.74 0.36 -7.95
N ILE A 171 6.04 0.02 -7.99
CA ILE A 171 6.68 -0.77 -6.91
C ILE A 171 6.88 0.10 -5.68
N LEU A 172 7.48 1.28 -5.81
CA LEU A 172 7.65 2.19 -4.69
C LEU A 172 6.30 2.69 -4.15
N ALA A 173 5.33 2.95 -5.04
CA ALA A 173 3.97 3.32 -4.67
C ALA A 173 3.29 2.24 -3.80
N LEU A 174 3.43 0.96 -4.17
CA LEU A 174 2.91 -0.16 -3.38
C LEU A 174 3.57 -0.23 -2.00
N MET A 175 4.89 -0.08 -1.93
CA MET A 175 5.64 -0.07 -0.67
C MET A 175 5.21 1.07 0.24
N ALA A 176 5.16 2.30 -0.27
CA ALA A 176 4.75 3.48 0.49
C ALA A 176 3.30 3.35 0.99
N ARG A 177 2.42 2.85 0.14
CA ARG A 177 1.01 2.58 0.51
C ARG A 177 0.92 1.58 1.67
N ALA A 178 1.67 0.49 1.63
CA ALA A 178 1.71 -0.49 2.71
C ALA A 178 2.19 0.14 4.03
N LEU A 179 3.29 0.90 4.00
CA LEU A 179 3.80 1.60 5.20
C LEU A 179 2.78 2.60 5.76
N ARG A 180 2.11 3.35 4.89
CA ARG A 180 1.04 4.28 5.29
C ARG A 180 -0.14 3.55 5.91
N ASP A 181 -0.61 2.45 5.31
CA ASP A 181 -1.77 1.69 5.81
C ASP A 181 -1.48 1.08 7.18
N ILE A 182 -0.27 0.56 7.40
CA ILE A 182 0.19 0.10 8.72
C ILE A 182 0.17 1.25 9.73
N TRP A 183 0.66 2.41 9.34
CA TRP A 183 0.65 3.60 10.17
C TRP A 183 -0.78 4.02 10.53
N SER A 184 -1.67 4.18 9.55
CA SER A 184 -3.02 4.70 9.75
C SER A 184 -3.84 3.82 10.70
N VAL A 185 -3.75 2.49 10.61
CA VAL A 185 -4.45 1.57 11.51
C VAL A 185 -4.02 1.76 12.97
N ARG A 186 -2.74 2.09 13.21
CA ARG A 186 -2.18 2.21 14.57
C ARG A 186 -2.31 3.60 15.16
N VAL A 187 -2.33 4.61 14.32
CA VAL A 187 -2.24 6.00 14.74
C VAL A 187 -3.56 6.76 14.54
N GLU A 188 -4.67 6.05 14.27
CA GLU A 188 -6.02 6.62 14.30
C GLU A 188 -6.34 7.33 15.62
N SER A 189 -5.68 6.94 16.73
CA SER A 189 -5.78 7.57 18.04
C SER A 189 -4.90 8.81 18.22
N VAL A 190 -3.93 9.03 17.34
CA VAL A 190 -3.10 10.26 17.34
C VAL A 190 -3.88 11.37 16.67
N MET A 191 -4.58 12.13 17.50
CA MET A 191 -5.36 13.26 17.01
C MET A 191 -4.48 14.50 16.92
N LEU A 192 -4.23 14.96 15.70
CA LEU A 192 -3.68 16.30 15.48
C LEU A 192 -4.67 17.34 15.99
N PRO A 193 -4.24 18.26 16.88
CA PRO A 193 -5.05 19.39 17.28
C PRO A 193 -5.49 20.22 16.05
N GLU A 194 -6.61 20.91 16.17
CA GLU A 194 -7.17 21.69 15.06
C GLU A 194 -6.17 22.71 14.49
N GLY A 195 -5.34 23.34 15.35
CA GLY A 195 -4.30 24.27 14.93
C GLY A 195 -3.22 23.64 14.04
N GLU A 196 -2.83 22.40 14.34
CA GLU A 196 -1.81 21.67 13.57
C GLU A 196 -2.34 21.16 12.23
N ARG A 197 -3.65 20.95 12.10
CA ARG A 197 -4.27 20.50 10.83
C ARG A 197 -4.12 21.53 9.72
N HIS A 198 -4.12 22.82 10.07
CA HIS A 198 -3.89 23.88 9.09
C HIS A 198 -2.48 23.79 8.48
N GLU A 199 -1.46 23.42 9.25
CA GLU A 199 -0.12 23.23 8.71
C GLU A 199 -0.06 22.03 7.77
N VAL A 200 -0.75 20.94 8.08
CA VAL A 200 -0.87 19.77 7.17
C VAL A 200 -1.52 20.17 5.85
N GLU A 201 -2.65 20.90 5.89
CA GLU A 201 -3.32 21.39 4.67
C GLU A 201 -2.42 22.32 3.86
N SER A 202 -1.68 23.20 4.53
CA SER A 202 -0.74 24.13 3.90
C SER A 202 0.43 23.38 3.26
N ALA A 203 0.95 22.34 3.92
CA ALA A 203 2.00 21.48 3.38
C ALA A 203 1.52 20.73 2.13
N HIS A 204 0.31 20.14 2.16
CA HIS A 204 -0.27 19.47 1.00
C HIS A 204 -0.45 20.42 -0.18
N LYS A 205 -0.83 21.68 0.09
CA LYS A 205 -0.89 22.70 -0.95
C LYS A 205 0.49 22.98 -1.56
N ARG A 206 1.53 23.19 -0.74
CA ARG A 206 2.90 23.41 -1.23
C ARG A 206 3.42 22.23 -2.06
N ILE A 207 3.15 20.99 -1.62
CA ILE A 207 3.49 19.77 -2.35
C ILE A 207 2.80 19.76 -3.73
N THR A 208 1.49 20.05 -3.75
CA THR A 208 0.71 20.10 -5.00
C THR A 208 1.26 21.16 -5.94
N ASP A 209 1.50 22.38 -5.44
CA ASP A 209 2.04 23.50 -6.21
C ASP A 209 3.41 23.13 -6.84
N ALA A 210 4.29 22.45 -6.09
CA ALA A 210 5.59 22.00 -6.59
C ALA A 210 5.46 20.93 -7.70
N VAL A 211 4.53 19.99 -7.57
CA VAL A 211 4.26 18.97 -8.59
C VAL A 211 3.69 19.62 -9.86
N GLU A 212 2.75 20.56 -9.74
CA GLU A 212 2.20 21.31 -10.89
C GLU A 212 3.25 22.14 -11.62
N GLN A 213 4.26 22.62 -10.89
CA GLN A 213 5.39 23.39 -11.46
C GLN A 213 6.51 22.48 -12.01
N HIS A 214 6.36 21.17 -11.92
CA HIS A 214 7.40 20.21 -12.28
C HIS A 214 8.72 20.40 -11.52
N ASP A 215 8.66 20.99 -10.31
CA ASP A 215 9.83 21.18 -9.45
C ASP A 215 10.06 19.97 -8.55
N SER A 216 10.84 19.01 -9.07
CA SER A 216 11.13 17.76 -8.37
C SER A 216 11.88 17.97 -7.06
N GLN A 217 12.78 18.98 -6.99
CA GLN A 217 13.55 19.25 -5.78
C GLN A 217 12.65 19.86 -4.70
N GLU A 218 11.79 20.79 -5.09
CA GLU A 218 10.84 21.40 -4.16
C GLU A 218 9.80 20.40 -3.68
N ALA A 219 9.26 19.54 -4.58
CA ALA A 219 8.31 18.50 -4.20
C ALA A 219 8.92 17.52 -3.18
N GLU A 220 10.18 17.07 -3.41
CA GLU A 220 10.92 16.23 -2.46
C GLU A 220 11.08 16.92 -1.10
N ARG A 221 11.52 18.19 -1.11
CA ARG A 221 11.75 18.98 0.09
C ARG A 221 10.46 19.15 0.90
N GLN A 222 9.36 19.51 0.25
CA GLN A 222 8.08 19.75 0.91
C GLN A 222 7.50 18.49 1.56
N VAL A 223 7.61 17.32 0.91
CA VAL A 223 7.16 16.07 1.52
C VAL A 223 8.06 15.68 2.70
N ARG A 224 9.37 15.88 2.59
CA ARG A 224 10.30 15.62 3.68
C ARG A 224 9.97 16.48 4.91
N GLU A 225 9.82 17.78 4.75
CA GLU A 225 9.47 18.72 5.81
C GLU A 225 8.11 18.38 6.44
N HIS A 226 7.13 18.02 5.62
CA HIS A 226 5.80 17.61 6.09
C HIS A 226 5.86 16.36 6.99
N LEU A 227 6.63 15.33 6.60
CA LEU A 227 6.76 14.11 7.39
C LEU A 227 7.62 14.30 8.63
N GLU A 228 8.65 15.14 8.55
CA GLU A 228 9.49 15.52 9.71
C GLU A 228 8.68 16.28 10.75
N PHE A 229 7.87 17.26 10.33
CA PHE A 229 6.94 17.97 11.20
C PHE A 229 6.01 16.98 11.95
N TYR A 230 5.42 16.05 11.22
CA TYR A 230 4.52 15.08 11.83
C TYR A 230 5.26 14.11 12.78
N ARG A 231 6.48 13.71 12.44
CA ARG A 231 7.34 12.87 13.28
C ARG A 231 7.68 13.59 14.58
N GLU A 232 8.10 14.86 14.51
CA GLU A 232 8.42 15.70 15.66
C GLU A 232 7.21 15.89 16.57
N PHE A 233 6.05 16.18 15.99
CA PHE A 233 4.80 16.24 16.73
C PHE A 233 4.50 14.93 17.49
N CYS A 234 4.69 13.78 16.87
CA CYS A 234 4.51 12.48 17.53
C CYS A 234 5.56 12.24 18.61
N GLU A 235 6.81 12.66 18.42
CA GLU A 235 7.87 12.53 19.42
C GLU A 235 7.60 13.36 20.67
N GLU A 236 7.07 14.55 20.51
CA GLU A 236 6.75 15.46 21.62
C GLU A 236 5.47 15.03 22.37
N ASN A 237 4.44 14.64 21.67
CA ASN A 237 3.12 14.41 22.26
C ASN A 237 2.79 12.95 22.54
N TYR A 238 3.39 12.01 21.78
CA TYR A 238 3.08 10.57 21.83
C TYR A 238 4.33 9.68 21.80
N PRO A 239 5.40 9.95 22.57
CA PRO A 239 6.68 9.24 22.47
C PRO A 239 6.55 7.73 22.75
N HIS A 240 5.59 7.33 23.56
CA HIS A 240 5.30 5.92 23.87
C HIS A 240 4.75 5.19 22.65
N ILE A 241 3.89 5.82 21.84
CA ILE A 241 3.33 5.21 20.63
C ILE A 241 4.44 4.90 19.62
N LEU A 242 5.39 5.81 19.45
CA LEU A 242 6.52 5.58 18.53
C LEU A 242 7.42 4.41 18.94
N SER A 243 7.40 4.03 20.21
CA SER A 243 8.18 2.91 20.75
C SER A 243 7.43 1.58 20.67
N ASP A 244 6.13 1.61 20.33
CA ASP A 244 5.35 0.39 20.17
C ASP A 244 5.82 -0.39 18.94
N VAL A 245 5.87 -1.71 19.11
CA VAL A 245 6.18 -2.62 18.00
C VAL A 245 5.01 -2.64 17.02
N VAL A 246 5.33 -2.62 15.75
CA VAL A 246 4.34 -2.83 14.68
C VAL A 246 3.68 -4.19 14.88
N GLU A 247 2.37 -4.23 15.09
CA GLU A 247 1.63 -5.48 15.29
C GLU A 247 0.78 -5.83 14.07
N TRP A 248 0.67 -7.11 13.81
CA TRP A 248 -0.20 -7.64 12.75
C TRP A 248 -1.69 -7.44 13.08
N TRP A 249 -2.53 -7.09 12.09
CA TRP A 249 -3.99 -6.92 12.19
C TRP A 249 -4.74 -7.86 11.26
#